data_2c0ba62b3725fae2b8b3eadad741c0a7
#
_entry.id   2c0ba62b3725fae2b8b3eadad741c0a7
#
_cell.length_a   1.000
_cell.length_b   1.000
_cell.length_c   1.000
_cell.angle_alpha   90.00
_cell.angle_beta   90.00
_cell.angle_gamma   90.00
#
_symmetry.space_group_name_H-M   'P 1'
#
loop_
_entity.id
_entity.type
_entity.pdbx_description
1 polymer ?
#
loop_
_entity_poly.entity_id
_entity_poly.type
_entity_poly.pdbx_seq_one_letter_code
_entity_poly.pdbx_strand_id
1 'polypeptide(L)'
;SNNKIEIVRNPMLQERMHEFDEELFRSCPDNVDLFGYFQSPKYFNHIKDEIKNDFKFSNEVESLCDEMYESISGKKVVSLHIRRTDYTVNNNHPLQPMSYYEDALKLFDKNVQILVFSDDPKWCQEQGLFADDSVMLSEGNDADIDLCLMTKCDYHIIANSSFSWWGAWLGDSEKVVAPNNWFADSCAGK
;
A
#
# COMPACT_ATOMS: atom_id res chain seq x y z
N SER A 1 -16.41 20.78 43.87
CA SER A 1 -15.33 21.35 43.04
C SER A 1 -15.56 20.87 41.61
N ASN A 2 -16.00 21.79 40.73
CA ASN A 2 -16.12 21.53 39.27
C ASN A 2 -14.70 21.55 38.70
N ASN A 3 -14.13 20.39 38.46
CA ASN A 3 -12.96 20.25 37.60
C ASN A 3 -13.40 20.55 36.17
N LYS A 4 -13.20 21.79 35.73
CA LYS A 4 -13.26 22.14 34.31
C LYS A 4 -12.06 21.46 33.64
N ILE A 5 -12.34 20.49 32.79
CA ILE A 5 -11.34 19.95 31.87
C ILE A 5 -11.09 21.05 30.84
N GLU A 6 -9.95 21.72 30.93
CA GLU A 6 -9.49 22.62 29.88
C GLU A 6 -8.96 21.80 28.73
N ILE A 7 -9.70 21.80 27.61
CA ILE A 7 -9.22 21.19 26.37
C ILE A 7 -8.24 22.18 25.74
N VAL A 8 -6.95 21.94 25.94
CA VAL A 8 -5.90 22.65 25.20
C VAL A 8 -5.89 22.09 23.76
N ARG A 9 -6.28 22.92 22.80
CA ARG A 9 -6.12 22.58 21.37
C ARG A 9 -4.74 23.05 20.94
N ASN A 10 -3.95 22.11 20.42
CA ASN A 10 -2.69 22.46 19.75
C ASN A 10 -2.96 23.26 18.47
N PRO A 11 -2.05 24.15 18.07
CA PRO A 11 -2.12 24.75 16.74
C PRO A 11 -2.05 23.66 15.67
N MET A 12 -2.84 23.82 14.61
CA MET A 12 -2.89 22.87 13.49
C MET A 12 -1.97 23.36 12.37
N LEU A 13 -1.11 22.45 11.91
CA LEU A 13 -0.33 22.63 10.68
C LEU A 13 -0.88 21.74 9.57
N GLN A 14 -1.14 22.34 8.42
CA GLN A 14 -1.72 21.65 7.28
C GLN A 14 -0.67 21.45 6.18
N GLU A 15 -0.59 20.20 5.68
CA GLU A 15 0.12 19.90 4.43
C GLU A 15 -0.55 20.65 3.28
N ARG A 16 0.24 21.38 2.49
CA ARG A 16 -0.27 22.28 1.45
C ARG A 16 -0.56 21.56 0.12
N MET A 17 0.16 20.46 -0.13
CA MET A 17 0.10 19.68 -1.38
C MET A 17 0.28 18.19 -1.07
N HIS A 18 0.01 17.34 -2.06
CA HIS A 18 0.27 15.89 -1.94
C HIS A 18 1.75 15.52 -2.08
N GLU A 19 2.59 16.47 -2.48
CA GLU A 19 4.04 16.31 -2.56
C GLU A 19 4.69 16.61 -1.22
N PHE A 20 5.94 16.17 -1.04
CA PHE A 20 6.71 16.44 0.16
C PHE A 20 6.91 17.95 0.36
N ASP A 21 6.36 18.47 1.47
CA ASP A 21 6.52 19.86 1.91
C ASP A 21 7.78 19.98 2.79
N GLU A 22 8.90 20.32 2.16
CA GLU A 22 10.18 20.42 2.87
C GLU A 22 10.18 21.56 3.90
N GLU A 23 9.47 22.66 3.64
CA GLU A 23 9.35 23.77 4.59
C GLU A 23 8.58 23.34 5.85
N LEU A 24 7.43 22.69 5.66
CA LEU A 24 6.65 22.11 6.77
C LEU A 24 7.50 21.11 7.56
N PHE A 25 8.20 20.20 6.88
CA PHE A 25 9.02 19.19 7.54
C PHE A 25 10.15 19.78 8.38
N ARG A 26 10.84 20.82 7.88
CA ARG A 26 11.97 21.44 8.56
C ARG A 26 11.57 22.40 9.69
N SER A 27 10.41 23.06 9.56
CA SER A 27 9.96 24.10 10.48
C SER A 27 8.85 23.66 11.42
N CYS A 28 8.43 22.39 11.36
CA CYS A 28 7.38 21.86 12.21
C CYS A 28 7.77 22.00 13.69
N PRO A 29 7.06 22.81 14.48
CA PRO A 29 7.34 22.93 15.91
C PRO A 29 6.77 21.75 16.69
N ASP A 30 7.20 21.61 17.94
CA ASP A 30 6.61 20.66 18.85
C ASP A 30 5.17 21.05 19.25
N ASN A 31 4.38 20.07 19.67
CA ASN A 31 3.02 20.25 20.20
C ASN A 31 2.05 20.88 19.18
N VAL A 32 2.03 20.36 17.96
CA VAL A 32 1.10 20.74 16.90
C VAL A 32 0.30 19.52 16.43
N ASP A 33 -0.91 19.77 15.94
CA ASP A 33 -1.70 18.77 15.23
C ASP A 33 -1.39 18.87 13.73
N LEU A 34 -0.98 17.76 13.12
CA LEU A 34 -0.71 17.68 11.69
C LEU A 34 -1.97 17.28 10.95
N PHE A 35 -2.36 18.06 9.93
CA PHE A 35 -3.49 17.77 9.07
C PHE A 35 -3.02 17.63 7.62
N GLY A 36 -3.15 16.43 7.06
CA GLY A 36 -2.74 16.11 5.70
C GLY A 36 -2.66 14.61 5.47
N TYR A 37 -2.27 14.21 4.27
CA TYR A 37 -2.10 12.81 3.90
C TYR A 37 -0.68 12.30 4.11
N PHE A 38 0.33 13.17 4.07
CA PHE A 38 1.74 12.88 4.27
C PHE A 38 2.24 11.67 3.47
N GLN A 39 1.84 11.60 2.20
CA GLN A 39 2.04 10.42 1.34
C GLN A 39 3.47 10.27 0.79
N SER A 40 4.42 11.05 1.29
CA SER A 40 5.82 10.94 0.87
C SER A 40 6.67 10.25 1.93
N PRO A 41 7.47 9.22 1.56
CA PRO A 41 8.38 8.57 2.50
C PRO A 41 9.46 9.53 3.03
N LYS A 42 9.68 10.68 2.39
CA LYS A 42 10.64 11.69 2.86
C LYS A 42 10.28 12.25 4.25
N TYR A 43 9.01 12.18 4.65
CA TYR A 43 8.60 12.60 5.99
C TYR A 43 9.12 11.68 7.10
N PHE A 44 9.39 10.40 6.81
CA PHE A 44 9.68 9.40 7.84
C PHE A 44 10.80 8.40 7.49
N ASN A 45 11.46 8.50 6.34
CA ASN A 45 12.57 7.60 6.00
C ASN A 45 13.74 7.68 6.99
N HIS A 46 13.92 8.80 7.67
CA HIS A 46 14.97 8.97 8.67
C HIS A 46 14.72 8.19 9.97
N ILE A 47 13.48 7.75 10.19
CA ILE A 47 13.05 6.88 11.31
C ILE A 47 12.42 5.58 10.79
N LYS A 48 12.95 5.05 9.68
CA LYS A 48 12.39 3.86 9.01
C LYS A 48 12.29 2.66 9.95
N ASP A 49 13.31 2.44 10.77
CA ASP A 49 13.36 1.27 11.65
C ASP A 49 12.33 1.38 12.79
N GLU A 50 12.12 2.58 13.31
CA GLU A 50 11.09 2.87 14.31
C GLU A 50 9.70 2.62 13.72
N ILE A 51 9.41 3.16 12.52
CA ILE A 51 8.14 2.94 11.84
C ILE A 51 7.90 1.45 11.59
N LYS A 52 8.89 0.72 11.09
CA LYS A 52 8.76 -0.74 10.90
C LYS A 52 8.49 -1.48 12.20
N ASN A 53 9.08 -1.03 13.30
CA ASN A 53 8.84 -1.61 14.61
C ASN A 53 7.40 -1.34 15.11
N ASP A 54 6.85 -0.16 14.81
CA ASP A 54 5.47 0.21 15.17
C ASP A 54 4.42 -0.53 14.33
N PHE A 55 4.78 -0.92 13.10
CA PHE A 55 3.93 -1.69 12.18
C PHE A 55 4.11 -3.21 12.30
N LYS A 56 4.63 -3.72 13.41
CA LYS A 56 4.71 -5.17 13.64
C LYS A 56 3.32 -5.79 13.72
N PHE A 57 3.16 -6.88 13.02
CA PHE A 57 1.96 -7.70 13.13
C PHE A 57 1.97 -8.52 14.43
N SER A 58 0.80 -9.01 14.86
CA SER A 58 0.75 -9.93 16.00
C SER A 58 1.43 -11.25 15.64
N ASN A 59 1.91 -11.99 16.65
CA ASN A 59 2.54 -13.29 16.43
C ASN A 59 1.60 -14.28 15.71
N GLU A 60 0.30 -14.18 15.97
CA GLU A 60 -0.71 -15.02 15.33
C GLU A 60 -0.81 -14.72 13.83
N VAL A 61 -0.84 -13.43 13.46
CA VAL A 61 -0.87 -13.01 12.05
C VAL A 61 0.43 -13.38 11.35
N GLU A 62 1.58 -13.12 11.99
CA GLU A 62 2.89 -13.49 11.43
C GLU A 62 2.98 -15.00 11.15
N SER A 63 2.61 -15.85 12.12
CA SER A 63 2.68 -17.31 11.96
C SER A 63 1.73 -17.80 10.86
N LEU A 64 0.51 -17.27 10.80
CA LEU A 64 -0.44 -17.61 9.74
C LEU A 64 0.10 -17.23 8.36
N CYS A 65 0.66 -16.03 8.24
CA CYS A 65 1.21 -15.54 6.99
C CYS A 65 2.47 -16.31 6.57
N ASP A 66 3.31 -16.77 7.54
CA ASP A 66 4.45 -17.63 7.25
C ASP A 66 3.99 -18.98 6.66
N GLU A 67 3.01 -19.63 7.27
CA GLU A 67 2.42 -20.88 6.75
C GLU A 67 1.82 -20.71 5.35
N MET A 68 1.04 -19.62 5.15
CA MET A 68 0.45 -19.32 3.85
C MET A 68 1.53 -19.06 2.79
N TYR A 69 2.54 -18.27 3.12
CA TYR A 69 3.63 -17.94 2.20
C TYR A 69 4.46 -19.18 1.86
N GLU A 70 4.80 -20.02 2.83
CA GLU A 70 5.51 -21.29 2.61
C GLU A 70 4.74 -22.23 1.67
N SER A 71 3.41 -22.25 1.74
CA SER A 71 2.57 -23.08 0.87
C SER A 71 2.64 -22.68 -0.60
N ILE A 72 2.93 -21.42 -0.90
CA ILE A 72 3.05 -20.86 -2.27
C ILE A 72 4.51 -20.67 -2.68
N SER A 73 5.45 -20.73 -1.74
CA SER A 73 6.87 -20.51 -2.00
C SER A 73 7.50 -21.72 -2.71
N GLY A 74 8.61 -21.51 -3.32
CA GLY A 74 9.33 -22.44 -4.21
C GLY A 74 9.81 -21.67 -5.43
N LYS A 75 9.27 -20.46 -5.60
CA LYS A 75 9.64 -19.47 -6.61
C LYS A 75 9.61 -18.09 -5.95
N LYS A 76 10.19 -17.09 -6.62
CA LYS A 76 9.99 -15.69 -6.24
C LYS A 76 8.51 -15.32 -6.41
N VAL A 77 7.98 -14.60 -5.44
CA VAL A 77 6.56 -14.21 -5.38
C VAL A 77 6.40 -12.73 -5.71
N VAL A 78 5.53 -12.43 -6.66
CA VAL A 78 5.10 -11.07 -7.00
C VAL A 78 3.77 -10.79 -6.33
N SER A 79 3.70 -9.86 -5.40
CA SER A 79 2.45 -9.27 -4.92
C SER A 79 1.86 -8.36 -6.00
N LEU A 80 0.64 -8.60 -6.43
CA LEU A 80 -0.06 -7.76 -7.40
C LEU A 80 -1.35 -7.24 -6.77
N HIS A 81 -1.44 -5.92 -6.56
CA HIS A 81 -2.59 -5.30 -5.92
C HIS A 81 -3.49 -4.61 -6.92
N ILE A 82 -4.79 -4.92 -6.85
CA ILE A 82 -5.86 -4.32 -7.65
C ILE A 82 -6.85 -3.62 -6.73
N ARG A 83 -7.00 -2.31 -6.89
CA ARG A 83 -7.98 -1.49 -6.16
C ARG A 83 -9.11 -1.10 -7.10
N ARG A 84 -10.35 -1.42 -6.74
CA ARG A 84 -11.50 -1.21 -7.62
C ARG A 84 -12.72 -0.59 -6.94
N THR A 85 -13.26 -1.18 -5.90
CA THR A 85 -14.63 -0.92 -5.38
C THR A 85 -15.01 0.56 -5.34
N ASP A 86 -14.42 1.32 -4.44
CA ASP A 86 -14.65 2.76 -4.30
C ASP A 86 -14.05 3.59 -5.45
N TYR A 87 -12.99 3.08 -6.12
CA TYR A 87 -12.35 3.75 -7.25
C TYR A 87 -13.20 3.74 -8.52
N THR A 88 -14.20 2.85 -8.62
CA THR A 88 -15.15 2.85 -9.75
C THR A 88 -16.03 4.12 -9.80
N VAL A 89 -16.19 4.79 -8.67
CA VAL A 89 -17.00 6.01 -8.51
C VAL A 89 -16.21 7.22 -8.04
N ASN A 90 -14.89 7.05 -7.81
CA ASN A 90 -14.02 8.10 -7.30
C ASN A 90 -13.34 8.85 -8.45
N ASN A 91 -13.68 10.12 -8.62
CA ASN A 91 -13.10 10.94 -9.70
C ASN A 91 -11.65 11.39 -9.43
N ASN A 92 -11.13 11.19 -8.23
CA ASN A 92 -9.78 11.62 -7.83
C ASN A 92 -8.74 10.52 -8.00
N HIS A 93 -9.17 9.25 -7.93
CA HIS A 93 -8.29 8.08 -8.03
C HIS A 93 -8.70 7.23 -9.24
N PRO A 94 -7.96 7.29 -10.35
CA PRO A 94 -8.31 6.53 -11.54
C PRO A 94 -8.12 5.03 -11.31
N LEU A 95 -9.04 4.24 -11.86
CA LEU A 95 -8.81 2.80 -11.98
C LEU A 95 -7.58 2.55 -12.86
N GLN A 96 -6.72 1.65 -12.43
CA GLN A 96 -5.62 1.21 -13.29
C GLN A 96 -6.16 0.26 -14.37
N PRO A 97 -5.85 0.49 -15.65
CA PRO A 97 -6.29 -0.37 -16.74
C PRO A 97 -5.57 -1.73 -16.68
N MET A 98 -6.18 -2.78 -17.23
CA MET A 98 -5.56 -4.11 -17.29
C MET A 98 -4.20 -4.08 -18.00
N SER A 99 -4.03 -3.23 -19.01
CA SER A 99 -2.75 -3.07 -19.71
C SER A 99 -1.60 -2.66 -18.78
N TYR A 100 -1.87 -1.90 -17.71
CA TYR A 100 -0.86 -1.59 -16.70
C TYR A 100 -0.32 -2.87 -16.03
N TYR A 101 -1.21 -3.77 -15.61
CA TYR A 101 -0.83 -5.03 -14.96
C TYR A 101 -0.14 -5.98 -15.94
N GLU A 102 -0.63 -6.07 -17.18
CA GLU A 102 -0.01 -6.85 -18.24
C GLU A 102 1.41 -6.38 -18.55
N ASP A 103 1.62 -5.07 -18.66
CA ASP A 103 2.94 -4.51 -18.94
C ASP A 103 3.87 -4.61 -17.73
N ALA A 104 3.35 -4.41 -16.51
CA ALA A 104 4.10 -4.59 -15.28
C ALA A 104 4.62 -6.02 -15.12
N LEU A 105 3.79 -7.03 -15.40
CA LEU A 105 4.17 -8.43 -15.32
C LEU A 105 5.28 -8.81 -16.30
N LYS A 106 5.38 -8.17 -17.47
CA LYS A 106 6.47 -8.39 -18.45
C LYS A 106 7.85 -7.99 -17.92
N LEU A 107 7.89 -7.20 -16.84
CA LEU A 107 9.14 -6.77 -16.22
C LEU A 107 9.74 -7.84 -15.27
N PHE A 108 9.02 -8.92 -15.00
CA PHE A 108 9.46 -10.01 -14.13
C PHE A 108 9.74 -11.28 -14.94
N ASP A 109 10.52 -12.17 -14.34
CA ASP A 109 10.79 -13.48 -14.94
C ASP A 109 9.51 -14.29 -15.06
N LYS A 110 9.43 -15.15 -16.08
CA LYS A 110 8.26 -16.04 -16.28
C LYS A 110 8.13 -17.11 -15.19
N ASN A 111 9.18 -17.35 -14.42
CA ASN A 111 9.19 -18.35 -13.35
C ASN A 111 8.93 -17.73 -11.98
N VAL A 112 8.00 -16.79 -11.88
CA VAL A 112 7.51 -16.23 -10.63
C VAL A 112 6.13 -16.78 -10.29
N GLN A 113 5.79 -16.77 -9.02
CA GLN A 113 4.43 -16.93 -8.51
C GLN A 113 3.79 -15.56 -8.38
N ILE A 114 2.54 -15.40 -8.76
CA ILE A 114 1.81 -14.14 -8.62
C ILE A 114 0.75 -14.33 -7.54
N LEU A 115 0.80 -13.49 -6.52
CA LEU A 115 -0.21 -13.43 -5.47
C LEU A 115 -1.01 -12.13 -5.64
N VAL A 116 -2.27 -12.26 -6.05
CA VAL A 116 -3.17 -11.14 -6.32
C VAL A 116 -3.95 -10.79 -5.07
N PHE A 117 -3.94 -9.52 -4.72
CA PHE A 117 -4.72 -8.91 -3.65
C PHE A 117 -5.74 -7.95 -4.25
N SER A 118 -6.99 -8.04 -3.86
CA SER A 118 -8.02 -7.14 -4.39
C SER A 118 -9.20 -6.98 -3.44
N ASP A 119 -9.79 -5.80 -3.45
CA ASP A 119 -11.08 -5.52 -2.82
C ASP A 119 -12.27 -5.97 -3.70
N ASP A 120 -12.01 -6.51 -4.92
CA ASP A 120 -13.00 -7.07 -5.85
C ASP A 120 -12.49 -8.41 -6.43
N PRO A 121 -12.36 -9.47 -5.60
CA PRO A 121 -11.81 -10.75 -6.05
C PRO A 121 -12.64 -11.42 -7.14
N LYS A 122 -13.96 -11.22 -7.13
CA LYS A 122 -14.85 -11.78 -8.17
C LYS A 122 -14.54 -11.22 -9.55
N TRP A 123 -14.32 -9.91 -9.61
CA TRP A 123 -13.91 -9.29 -10.86
C TRP A 123 -12.55 -9.81 -11.32
N CYS A 124 -11.60 -10.03 -10.41
CA CYS A 124 -10.30 -10.59 -10.75
C CYS A 124 -10.43 -11.98 -11.37
N GLN A 125 -11.27 -12.86 -10.83
CA GLN A 125 -11.52 -14.21 -11.37
C GLN A 125 -12.06 -14.20 -12.81
N GLU A 126 -12.75 -13.15 -13.21
CA GLU A 126 -13.29 -12.99 -14.57
C GLU A 126 -12.23 -12.51 -15.58
N GLN A 127 -11.05 -12.08 -15.12
CA GLN A 127 -10.00 -11.58 -16.01
C GLN A 127 -9.09 -12.73 -16.48
N GLY A 128 -8.97 -12.90 -17.80
CA GLY A 128 -8.12 -13.93 -18.41
C GLY A 128 -6.65 -13.88 -18.00
N LEU A 129 -6.15 -12.70 -17.57
CA LEU A 129 -4.79 -12.52 -17.07
C LEU A 129 -4.51 -13.35 -15.81
N PHE A 130 -5.53 -13.64 -15.00
CA PHE A 130 -5.41 -14.34 -13.73
C PHE A 130 -5.88 -15.81 -13.78
N ALA A 131 -6.12 -16.33 -14.98
CA ALA A 131 -6.53 -17.73 -15.18
C ALA A 131 -5.36 -18.73 -15.26
N ASP A 132 -4.11 -18.24 -15.12
CA ASP A 132 -2.90 -19.07 -15.18
C ASP A 132 -2.61 -19.75 -13.84
N ASP A 133 -2.09 -20.98 -13.86
CA ASP A 133 -1.73 -21.75 -12.67
C ASP A 133 -0.64 -21.08 -11.79
N SER A 134 0.11 -20.12 -12.34
CA SER A 134 1.08 -19.31 -11.60
C SER A 134 0.45 -18.15 -10.86
N VAL A 135 -0.87 -17.97 -10.91
CA VAL A 135 -1.60 -16.91 -10.26
C VAL A 135 -2.47 -17.47 -9.16
N MET A 136 -2.32 -16.92 -7.97
CA MET A 136 -3.17 -17.20 -6.81
C MET A 136 -3.85 -15.91 -6.39
N LEU A 137 -5.10 -16.01 -5.95
CA LEU A 137 -5.87 -14.89 -5.43
C LEU A 137 -5.94 -15.00 -3.91
N SER A 138 -5.56 -13.94 -3.21
CA SER A 138 -5.76 -13.84 -1.76
C SER A 138 -7.24 -13.57 -1.50
N GLU A 139 -7.95 -14.52 -0.91
CA GLU A 139 -9.38 -14.45 -0.67
C GLU A 139 -9.73 -14.80 0.76
N GLY A 140 -10.73 -14.08 1.30
CA GLY A 140 -11.29 -14.37 2.62
C GLY A 140 -10.43 -13.93 3.80
N ASN A 141 -9.36 -13.20 3.56
CA ASN A 141 -8.48 -12.67 4.59
C ASN A 141 -8.93 -11.28 5.06
N ASP A 142 -8.60 -10.96 6.29
CA ASP A 142 -8.68 -9.60 6.81
C ASP A 142 -7.52 -8.76 6.27
N ALA A 143 -7.67 -7.42 6.30
CA ALA A 143 -6.70 -6.50 5.70
C ALA A 143 -5.30 -6.57 6.32
N ASP A 144 -5.18 -6.90 7.60
CA ASP A 144 -3.91 -7.07 8.29
C ASP A 144 -3.15 -8.33 7.82
N ILE A 145 -3.88 -9.42 7.53
CA ILE A 145 -3.33 -10.65 6.95
C ILE A 145 -2.84 -10.36 5.52
N ASP A 146 -3.65 -9.71 4.68
CA ASP A 146 -3.24 -9.34 3.33
C ASP A 146 -2.03 -8.41 3.32
N LEU A 147 -1.99 -7.42 4.22
CA LEU A 147 -0.85 -6.53 4.34
C LEU A 147 0.41 -7.29 4.78
N CYS A 148 0.29 -8.19 5.77
CA CYS A 148 1.39 -9.04 6.23
C CYS A 148 1.90 -9.94 5.10
N LEU A 149 1.02 -10.61 4.35
CA LEU A 149 1.40 -11.43 3.19
C LEU A 149 2.11 -10.60 2.11
N MET A 150 1.64 -9.39 1.84
CA MET A 150 2.34 -8.48 0.93
C MET A 150 3.79 -8.25 1.38
N THR A 151 4.04 -8.01 2.68
CA THR A 151 5.40 -7.74 3.17
C THR A 151 6.35 -8.93 3.00
N LYS A 152 5.84 -10.14 2.84
CA LYS A 152 6.64 -11.36 2.64
C LYS A 152 6.99 -11.61 1.16
N CYS A 153 6.30 -10.94 0.23
CA CYS A 153 6.55 -11.09 -1.21
C CYS A 153 7.88 -10.43 -1.63
N ASP A 154 8.58 -11.04 -2.59
CA ASP A 154 9.87 -10.56 -3.09
C ASP A 154 9.73 -9.30 -3.95
N TYR A 155 8.65 -9.20 -4.71
CA TYR A 155 8.40 -8.14 -5.68
C TYR A 155 6.98 -7.60 -5.56
N HIS A 156 6.74 -6.38 -6.03
CA HIS A 156 5.41 -5.79 -6.00
C HIS A 156 5.02 -5.10 -7.31
N ILE A 157 3.75 -5.28 -7.68
CA ILE A 157 3.03 -4.46 -8.65
C ILE A 157 1.90 -3.80 -7.85
N ILE A 158 2.04 -2.53 -7.52
CA ILE A 158 1.11 -1.82 -6.66
C ILE A 158 0.04 -1.08 -7.46
N ALA A 159 -1.16 -0.96 -6.92
CA ALA A 159 -2.14 0.02 -7.39
C ALA A 159 -1.77 1.42 -6.87
N ASN A 160 -2.50 2.46 -7.31
CA ASN A 160 -2.45 3.79 -6.72
C ASN A 160 -3.17 3.85 -5.36
N SER A 161 -2.72 3.01 -4.44
CA SER A 161 -3.32 2.79 -3.12
C SER A 161 -2.24 2.77 -2.04
N SER A 162 -2.46 3.51 -0.96
CA SER A 162 -1.59 3.53 0.21
C SER A 162 -1.43 2.14 0.82
N PHE A 163 -2.45 1.27 0.72
CA PHE A 163 -2.40 -0.09 1.24
C PHE A 163 -1.25 -0.90 0.62
N SER A 164 -1.21 -1.04 -0.70
CA SER A 164 -0.14 -1.76 -1.38
C SER A 164 1.20 -1.03 -1.36
N TRP A 165 1.17 0.30 -1.26
CA TRP A 165 2.39 1.08 -1.04
C TRP A 165 3.05 0.70 0.29
N TRP A 166 2.25 0.61 1.37
CA TRP A 166 2.75 0.18 2.68
C TRP A 166 3.24 -1.27 2.65
N GLY A 167 2.53 -2.19 1.98
CA GLY A 167 2.97 -3.57 1.82
C GLY A 167 4.38 -3.66 1.20
N ALA A 168 4.61 -2.91 0.11
CA ALA A 168 5.90 -2.86 -0.56
C ALA A 168 7.00 -2.17 0.29
N TRP A 169 6.67 -1.08 1.00
CA TRP A 169 7.64 -0.33 1.79
C TRP A 169 8.07 -1.07 3.06
N LEU A 170 7.13 -1.73 3.74
CA LEU A 170 7.42 -2.54 4.94
C LEU A 170 8.20 -3.81 4.61
N GLY A 171 7.95 -4.43 3.45
CA GLY A 171 8.54 -5.69 3.02
C GLY A 171 9.98 -5.60 2.50
N ASP A 172 10.58 -4.41 2.35
CA ASP A 172 11.94 -4.22 1.79
C ASP A 172 12.15 -4.87 0.41
N SER A 173 11.16 -4.76 -0.46
CA SER A 173 11.13 -5.43 -1.74
C SER A 173 12.30 -5.09 -2.66
N GLU A 174 12.80 -6.10 -3.37
CA GLU A 174 13.87 -5.96 -4.37
C GLU A 174 13.42 -5.13 -5.59
N LYS A 175 12.12 -5.18 -5.93
CA LYS A 175 11.56 -4.48 -7.09
C LYS A 175 10.09 -4.13 -6.88
N VAL A 176 9.77 -2.85 -7.08
CA VAL A 176 8.40 -2.34 -7.02
C VAL A 176 8.05 -1.66 -8.34
N VAL A 177 6.91 -2.03 -8.92
CA VAL A 177 6.31 -1.36 -10.07
C VAL A 177 5.08 -0.62 -9.60
N ALA A 178 5.04 0.69 -9.88
CA ALA A 178 3.94 1.57 -9.50
C ALA A 178 3.30 2.20 -10.75
N PRO A 179 2.01 2.54 -10.71
CA PRO A 179 1.38 3.24 -11.82
C PRO A 179 1.86 4.69 -11.91
N ASN A 180 2.00 5.18 -13.12
CA ASN A 180 2.37 6.57 -13.36
C ASN A 180 1.25 7.55 -12.96
N ASN A 181 -0.01 7.11 -13.09
CA ASN A 181 -1.20 7.90 -12.75
C ASN A 181 -1.69 7.54 -11.35
N TRP A 182 -1.09 8.17 -10.32
CA TRP A 182 -1.54 7.99 -8.94
C TRP A 182 -2.84 8.71 -8.67
N PHE A 183 -2.95 9.95 -9.12
CA PHE A 183 -4.14 10.79 -9.06
C PHE A 183 -4.68 11.07 -10.46
N ALA A 184 -5.96 11.41 -10.57
CA ALA A 184 -6.53 11.92 -11.81
C ALA A 184 -5.90 13.27 -12.18
N ASP A 185 -5.83 13.58 -13.48
CA ASP A 185 -5.24 14.83 -13.99
C ASP A 185 -5.89 16.09 -13.37
N SER A 186 -7.16 16.01 -12.99
CA SER A 186 -7.88 17.09 -12.29
C SER A 186 -7.35 17.38 -10.88
N CYS A 187 -6.55 16.46 -10.31
CA CYS A 187 -5.96 16.56 -8.97
C CYS A 187 -4.44 16.79 -9.01
N ALA A 188 -3.81 16.64 -10.18
CA ALA A 188 -2.40 16.90 -10.36
C ALA A 188 -2.14 18.42 -10.22
N GLY A 189 -1.51 18.83 -9.11
CA GLY A 189 -1.14 20.21 -8.85
C GLY A 189 -2.11 21.00 -7.96
N LYS A 190 -2.96 20.33 -7.18
CA LYS A 190 -3.73 20.98 -6.09
C LYS A 190 -3.12 20.67 -4.75
#